data_4689011ba8c794bdd5634e39c8ec33dc
#
_entry.id   4689011ba8c794bdd5634e39c8ec33dc
#
_cell.length_a   1.000
_cell.length_b   1.000
_cell.length_c   1.000
_cell.angle_alpha   90.00
_cell.angle_beta   90.00
_cell.angle_gamma   90.00
#
_symmetry.space_group_name_H-M   'P 1'
#
loop_
_entity.id
_entity.type
_entity.pdbx_description
1 polymer ?
#
loop_
_entity_poly.entity_id
_entity_poly.type
_entity_poly.pdbx_seq_one_letter_code
_entity_poly.pdbx_strand_id
1 'polypeptide(L)'
;MLDSIETKAKEILGALANVMRLGPGSLCICGSGRVYADCCSKSSDRQLAFTKRTFADVLRYKRSQGGRVATIPQSLFRRFHNASLQRLPCLYPCCSRKPVSCHLIPENILRSCFGGHCLDYRMRDGSLHGMFVRTGVGKAGALPVFCSQHDNDFFKGVDQLSGDLASSQCRFLLSLKAVAFALRGVQGLLGIDFQVELFKPFLIADNLGDSGPSHVEIDISYLHQQYVRFVITERLFARSVEAFQRSNWDYFSYYGRAIDYQGHLFFADLMNPSHDLERHRVNTGPTAITMVCSIFTLERKLHVLFSCPDDGSKQSYANLLEQLDHADDRTFIAVVNNVLTFAADKPLLPETRLIADEDLRRIARQREKASRCLKTASNEVFDLRDPTDAVQFVVV
;
A
#
# COMPACT_ATOMS: atom_id res chain seq x y z
N MET A 1 10.30 -8.02 -32.43
CA MET A 1 9.83 -8.31 -31.05
C MET A 1 9.90 -7.09 -30.14
N LEU A 2 11.04 -6.38 -29.97
CA LEU A 2 11.07 -5.15 -29.16
C LEU A 2 10.17 -4.03 -29.71
N ASP A 3 10.13 -3.87 -31.03
CA ASP A 3 9.24 -2.88 -31.68
C ASP A 3 7.76 -3.25 -31.51
N SER A 4 7.44 -4.54 -31.53
CA SER A 4 6.09 -5.05 -31.23
C SER A 4 5.65 -4.75 -29.79
N ILE A 5 6.57 -4.79 -28.82
CA ILE A 5 6.28 -4.44 -27.42
C ILE A 5 6.04 -2.94 -27.28
N GLU A 6 6.82 -2.13 -27.98
CA GLU A 6 6.65 -0.68 -28.00
C GLU A 6 5.28 -0.29 -28.55
N THR A 7 4.90 -0.88 -29.68
CA THR A 7 3.59 -0.68 -30.29
C THR A 7 2.48 -1.10 -29.35
N LYS A 8 2.59 -2.28 -28.76
CA LYS A 8 1.60 -2.79 -27.81
C LYS A 8 1.50 -1.95 -26.54
N ALA A 9 2.63 -1.47 -26.01
CA ALA A 9 2.65 -0.56 -24.87
C ALA A 9 1.90 0.75 -25.17
N LYS A 10 2.10 1.32 -26.37
CA LYS A 10 1.38 2.52 -26.81
C LYS A 10 -0.13 2.28 -26.96
N GLU A 11 -0.52 1.15 -27.53
CA GLU A 11 -1.93 0.77 -27.66
C GLU A 11 -2.61 0.65 -26.30
N ILE A 12 -1.98 -0.05 -25.34
CA ILE A 12 -2.49 -0.23 -23.98
C ILE A 12 -2.58 1.10 -23.26
N LEU A 13 -1.54 1.93 -23.35
CA LEU A 13 -1.54 3.27 -22.74
C LEU A 13 -2.65 4.15 -23.31
N GLY A 14 -2.87 4.10 -24.62
CA GLY A 14 -3.96 4.82 -25.28
C GLY A 14 -5.34 4.34 -24.84
N ALA A 15 -5.54 3.02 -24.78
CA ALA A 15 -6.79 2.42 -24.31
C ALA A 15 -7.08 2.79 -22.83
N LEU A 16 -6.07 2.70 -21.95
CA LEU A 16 -6.20 3.08 -20.56
C LEU A 16 -6.48 4.57 -20.39
N ALA A 17 -5.80 5.44 -21.14
CA ALA A 17 -6.02 6.88 -21.11
C ALA A 17 -7.46 7.24 -21.50
N ASN A 18 -8.02 6.55 -22.49
CA ASN A 18 -9.41 6.74 -22.94
C ASN A 18 -10.41 6.27 -21.86
N VAL A 19 -10.23 5.06 -21.31
CA VAL A 19 -11.12 4.51 -20.27
C VAL A 19 -11.07 5.39 -19.02
N MET A 20 -9.89 5.86 -18.63
CA MET A 20 -9.68 6.71 -17.45
C MET A 20 -9.98 8.18 -17.72
N ARG A 21 -10.32 8.55 -18.96
CA ARG A 21 -10.56 9.95 -19.39
C ARG A 21 -9.44 10.88 -18.95
N LEU A 22 -8.18 10.48 -19.18
CA LEU A 22 -7.03 11.26 -18.76
C LEU A 22 -6.91 12.55 -19.59
N GLY A 23 -7.03 13.67 -18.89
CA GLY A 23 -6.66 14.99 -19.45
C GLY A 23 -5.15 15.25 -19.31
N PRO A 24 -4.65 16.32 -19.96
CA PRO A 24 -3.22 16.69 -19.90
C PRO A 24 -2.68 16.86 -18.48
N GLY A 25 -3.50 17.40 -17.56
CA GLY A 25 -3.15 17.62 -16.16
C GLY A 25 -3.41 16.42 -15.22
N SER A 26 -3.94 15.31 -15.74
CA SER A 26 -4.17 14.12 -14.93
C SER A 26 -2.85 13.48 -14.50
N LEU A 27 -2.82 12.85 -13.31
CA LEU A 27 -1.66 12.08 -12.88
C LEU A 27 -1.40 10.92 -13.85
N CYS A 28 -0.13 10.61 -14.07
CA CYS A 28 0.22 9.56 -15.02
C CYS A 28 -0.08 8.17 -14.47
N ILE A 29 -0.69 7.32 -15.30
CA ILE A 29 -1.06 5.92 -15.00
C ILE A 29 0.13 5.03 -14.65
N CYS A 30 1.35 5.43 -14.95
CA CYS A 30 2.55 4.65 -14.61
C CYS A 30 3.00 4.82 -13.13
N GLY A 31 2.24 5.55 -12.33
CA GLY A 31 2.56 5.82 -10.93
C GLY A 31 3.75 6.75 -10.70
N SER A 32 4.24 7.46 -11.74
CA SER A 32 5.41 8.32 -11.64
C SER A 32 5.22 9.59 -10.80
N GLY A 33 3.98 9.91 -10.42
CA GLY A 33 3.63 11.18 -9.77
C GLY A 33 3.67 12.41 -10.69
N ARG A 34 4.01 12.23 -11.97
CA ARG A 34 3.99 13.31 -12.97
C ARG A 34 2.65 13.39 -13.67
N VAL A 35 2.33 14.55 -14.26
CA VAL A 35 1.14 14.67 -15.10
C VAL A 35 1.28 13.85 -16.38
N TYR A 36 0.17 13.34 -16.87
CA TYR A 36 0.12 12.43 -18.03
C TYR A 36 0.77 13.09 -19.27
N ALA A 37 0.48 14.38 -19.53
CA ALA A 37 1.06 15.13 -20.63
C ALA A 37 2.59 15.14 -20.65
N ASP A 38 3.24 15.12 -19.47
CA ASP A 38 4.70 15.18 -19.34
C ASP A 38 5.35 13.82 -19.07
N CYS A 39 4.56 12.75 -19.15
CA CYS A 39 5.02 11.39 -18.88
C CYS A 39 4.64 10.46 -20.04
N CYS A 40 3.65 9.62 -19.86
CA CYS A 40 3.33 8.55 -20.79
C CYS A 40 2.72 9.04 -22.12
N SER A 41 2.08 10.20 -22.16
CA SER A 41 1.55 10.76 -23.42
C SER A 41 2.66 11.13 -24.42
N LYS A 42 3.82 11.53 -23.91
CA LYS A 42 5.00 11.88 -24.75
C LYS A 42 5.86 10.66 -25.09
N SER A 43 5.41 9.42 -24.79
CA SER A 43 6.21 8.19 -24.92
C SER A 43 7.64 8.40 -24.46
N SER A 44 7.79 8.89 -23.22
CA SER A 44 9.13 9.28 -22.77
C SER A 44 10.07 8.08 -22.87
N ASP A 45 11.19 8.24 -23.55
CA ASP A 45 12.24 7.24 -23.77
C ASP A 45 12.64 6.50 -22.49
N ARG A 46 12.49 7.16 -21.35
CA ARG A 46 12.79 6.58 -20.03
C ARG A 46 11.82 5.47 -19.62
N GLN A 47 10.50 5.65 -19.82
CA GLN A 47 9.52 4.61 -19.50
C GLN A 47 9.66 3.44 -20.46
N LEU A 48 9.86 3.73 -21.72
CA LEU A 48 10.10 2.73 -22.75
C LEU A 48 11.41 1.97 -22.51
N ALA A 49 12.49 2.65 -22.15
CA ALA A 49 13.77 2.03 -21.81
C ALA A 49 13.64 1.12 -20.56
N PHE A 50 12.86 1.52 -19.58
CA PHE A 50 12.56 0.68 -18.41
C PHE A 50 11.74 -0.55 -18.81
N THR A 51 10.69 -0.38 -19.61
CA THR A 51 9.86 -1.45 -20.13
C THR A 51 10.70 -2.45 -20.93
N LYS A 52 11.56 -1.98 -21.83
CA LYS A 52 12.47 -2.83 -22.63
C LYS A 52 13.42 -3.64 -21.74
N ARG A 53 14.01 -3.02 -20.70
CA ARG A 53 14.90 -3.70 -19.75
C ARG A 53 14.15 -4.75 -18.94
N THR A 54 13.02 -4.40 -18.40
CA THR A 54 12.16 -5.28 -17.59
C THR A 54 11.74 -6.49 -18.41
N PHE A 55 11.34 -6.29 -19.67
CA PHE A 55 10.98 -7.36 -20.58
C PHE A 55 12.16 -8.27 -20.92
N ALA A 56 13.34 -7.72 -21.15
CA ALA A 56 14.54 -8.54 -21.39
C ALA A 56 14.85 -9.47 -20.20
N ASP A 57 14.64 -9.00 -18.97
CA ASP A 57 14.80 -9.83 -17.77
C ASP A 57 13.74 -10.94 -17.68
N VAL A 58 12.48 -10.65 -18.04
CA VAL A 58 11.39 -11.65 -18.12
C VAL A 58 11.71 -12.71 -19.17
N LEU A 59 12.15 -12.31 -20.37
CA LEU A 59 12.53 -13.25 -21.42
C LEU A 59 13.73 -14.13 -21.03
N ARG A 60 14.74 -13.55 -20.35
CA ARG A 60 15.89 -14.30 -19.86
C ARG A 60 15.45 -15.35 -18.84
N TYR A 61 14.59 -14.98 -17.91
CA TYR A 61 14.01 -15.90 -16.94
C TYR A 61 13.22 -17.01 -17.64
N LYS A 62 12.33 -16.65 -18.57
CA LYS A 62 11.54 -17.61 -19.34
C LYS A 62 12.41 -18.64 -20.07
N ARG A 63 13.49 -18.20 -20.71
CA ARG A 63 14.47 -19.08 -21.36
C ARG A 63 15.14 -20.03 -20.38
N SER A 64 15.51 -19.54 -19.18
CA SER A 64 16.11 -20.38 -18.13
C SER A 64 15.16 -21.46 -17.59
N GLN A 65 13.85 -21.28 -17.76
CA GLN A 65 12.80 -22.24 -17.35
C GLN A 65 12.31 -23.12 -18.49
N GLY A 66 13.03 -23.18 -19.62
CA GLY A 66 12.65 -24.00 -20.78
C GLY A 66 11.42 -23.50 -21.54
N GLY A 67 11.09 -22.20 -21.45
CA GLY A 67 10.02 -21.58 -22.23
C GLY A 67 8.60 -21.73 -21.66
N ARG A 68 8.41 -22.41 -20.54
CA ARG A 68 7.09 -22.66 -19.94
C ARG A 68 6.90 -21.82 -18.66
N VAL A 69 6.59 -20.56 -18.80
CA VAL A 69 6.33 -19.68 -17.64
C VAL A 69 4.94 -19.06 -17.77
N ALA A 70 4.02 -19.51 -16.91
CA ALA A 70 2.66 -18.95 -16.82
C ALA A 70 2.60 -17.67 -15.97
N THR A 71 3.59 -17.43 -15.10
CA THR A 71 3.59 -16.32 -14.14
C THR A 71 4.98 -15.73 -13.94
N ILE A 72 5.03 -14.44 -13.64
CA ILE A 72 6.27 -13.76 -13.26
C ILE A 72 6.64 -14.20 -11.83
N PRO A 73 7.85 -14.74 -11.59
CA PRO A 73 8.24 -15.15 -10.25
C PRO A 73 8.42 -13.95 -9.34
N GLN A 74 8.17 -14.15 -8.06
CA GLN A 74 8.20 -13.08 -7.06
C GLN A 74 9.59 -12.39 -6.97
N SER A 75 10.66 -13.11 -7.25
CA SER A 75 12.00 -12.54 -7.29
C SER A 75 12.14 -11.46 -8.38
N LEU A 76 11.58 -11.71 -9.57
CA LEU A 76 11.51 -10.71 -10.64
C LEU A 76 10.50 -9.60 -10.31
N PHE A 77 9.34 -9.96 -9.76
CA PHE A 77 8.35 -8.99 -9.31
C PHE A 77 8.96 -8.01 -8.30
N ARG A 78 9.64 -8.51 -7.26
CA ARG A 78 10.35 -7.66 -6.28
C ARG A 78 11.43 -6.79 -6.91
N ARG A 79 12.20 -7.36 -7.82
CA ARG A 79 13.24 -6.61 -8.53
C ARG A 79 12.64 -5.46 -9.34
N PHE A 80 11.52 -5.69 -10.00
CA PHE A 80 10.81 -4.66 -10.75
C PHE A 80 10.17 -3.62 -9.82
N HIS A 81 9.58 -4.05 -8.71
CA HIS A 81 9.07 -3.18 -7.68
C HIS A 81 10.14 -2.23 -7.15
N ASN A 82 11.24 -2.78 -6.69
CA ASN A 82 12.34 -1.98 -6.19
C ASN A 82 12.90 -1.04 -7.25
N ALA A 83 13.06 -1.51 -8.50
CA ALA A 83 13.52 -0.68 -9.60
C ALA A 83 12.51 0.42 -9.96
N SER A 84 11.22 0.15 -9.88
CA SER A 84 10.16 1.14 -10.06
C SER A 84 10.22 2.23 -8.98
N LEU A 85 10.30 1.82 -7.72
CA LEU A 85 10.37 2.74 -6.57
C LEU A 85 11.64 3.61 -6.59
N GLN A 86 12.79 3.03 -6.97
CA GLN A 86 14.06 3.77 -7.05
C GLN A 86 14.09 4.86 -8.13
N ARG A 87 13.18 4.84 -9.09
CA ARG A 87 13.04 5.84 -10.15
C ARG A 87 12.20 7.03 -9.73
N LEU A 88 11.42 6.88 -8.68
CA LEU A 88 10.54 7.92 -8.19
C LEU A 88 11.35 8.94 -7.38
N PRO A 89 11.07 10.24 -7.53
CA PRO A 89 11.70 11.28 -6.72
C PRO A 89 11.19 11.23 -5.28
N CYS A 90 11.79 12.02 -4.42
CA CYS A 90 11.25 12.35 -3.10
C CYS A 90 9.78 12.77 -3.21
N LEU A 91 8.92 12.32 -2.28
CA LEU A 91 7.49 12.66 -2.29
C LEU A 91 7.21 14.13 -1.95
N TYR A 92 8.16 14.83 -1.31
CA TYR A 92 7.95 16.26 -1.02
C TYR A 92 7.72 17.03 -2.31
N PRO A 93 6.69 17.89 -2.38
CA PRO A 93 6.36 18.66 -3.57
C PRO A 93 7.57 19.42 -4.12
N CYS A 94 7.73 19.41 -5.44
CA CYS A 94 8.83 20.07 -6.15
C CYS A 94 10.25 19.57 -5.82
N CYS A 95 10.40 18.48 -5.03
CA CYS A 95 11.71 17.90 -4.75
C CYS A 95 12.08 16.83 -5.79
N SER A 96 13.18 17.06 -6.50
CA SER A 96 13.71 16.12 -7.50
C SER A 96 14.79 15.20 -6.96
N ARG A 97 15.14 15.30 -5.67
CA ARG A 97 16.20 14.50 -5.04
C ARG A 97 15.81 13.04 -4.98
N LYS A 98 16.82 12.17 -5.03
CA LYS A 98 16.64 10.74 -4.85
C LYS A 98 16.16 10.44 -3.42
N PRO A 99 15.11 9.64 -3.23
CA PRO A 99 14.67 9.22 -1.91
C PRO A 99 15.68 8.24 -1.29
N VAL A 100 15.72 8.23 0.05
CA VAL A 100 16.44 7.25 0.85
C VAL A 100 15.48 6.21 1.41
N SER A 101 15.99 5.12 1.94
CA SER A 101 15.18 4.12 2.64
C SER A 101 14.71 4.73 3.97
N CYS A 102 13.44 5.10 4.02
CA CYS A 102 12.78 5.60 5.21
C CYS A 102 12.03 4.45 5.88
N HIS A 103 11.89 4.47 7.20
CA HIS A 103 11.10 3.49 7.95
C HIS A 103 9.75 4.09 8.33
N LEU A 104 8.68 3.32 8.14
CA LEU A 104 7.34 3.70 8.61
C LEU A 104 7.34 3.86 10.13
N ILE A 105 7.90 2.88 10.83
CA ILE A 105 8.20 2.92 12.26
C ILE A 105 9.70 3.15 12.42
N PRO A 106 10.15 4.09 13.26
CA PRO A 106 11.56 4.40 13.43
C PRO A 106 12.42 3.17 13.70
N GLU A 107 13.56 3.05 13.02
CA GLU A 107 14.42 1.87 13.13
C GLU A 107 14.94 1.63 14.55
N ASN A 108 15.23 2.70 15.31
CA ASN A 108 15.64 2.60 16.71
C ASN A 108 14.57 1.94 17.59
N ILE A 109 13.29 2.20 17.33
CA ILE A 109 12.17 1.56 18.01
C ILE A 109 12.08 0.09 17.63
N LEU A 110 12.14 -0.22 16.33
CA LEU A 110 12.15 -1.61 15.88
C LEU A 110 13.32 -2.38 16.49
N ARG A 111 14.51 -1.76 16.60
CA ARG A 111 15.68 -2.37 17.24
C ARG A 111 15.47 -2.59 18.73
N SER A 112 14.89 -1.65 19.45
CA SER A 112 14.64 -1.79 20.89
C SER A 112 13.60 -2.90 21.18
N CYS A 113 12.60 -3.06 20.33
CA CYS A 113 11.53 -4.05 20.50
C CYS A 113 11.88 -5.43 19.95
N PHE A 114 12.54 -5.50 18.80
CA PHE A 114 12.79 -6.75 18.08
C PHE A 114 14.26 -7.18 18.08
N GLY A 115 15.16 -6.36 18.61
CA GLY A 115 16.58 -6.58 18.47
C GLY A 115 17.04 -6.40 17.01
N GLY A 116 17.54 -7.47 16.38
CA GLY A 116 18.07 -7.39 15.01
C GLY A 116 17.08 -7.76 13.91
N HIS A 117 16.03 -8.53 14.23
CA HIS A 117 15.12 -9.13 13.26
C HIS A 117 13.68 -9.13 13.76
N CYS A 118 12.75 -9.11 12.80
CA CYS A 118 11.32 -9.29 13.05
C CYS A 118 10.69 -10.15 11.95
N LEU A 119 9.43 -10.53 12.13
CA LEU A 119 8.62 -11.18 11.11
C LEU A 119 7.93 -10.11 10.27
N ASP A 120 8.16 -10.17 8.96
CA ASP A 120 7.58 -9.31 7.95
C ASP A 120 6.79 -10.17 6.96
N TYR A 121 5.53 -9.80 6.68
CA TYR A 121 4.67 -10.59 5.80
C TYR A 121 5.04 -10.37 4.34
N ARG A 122 5.26 -11.47 3.63
CA ARG A 122 5.63 -11.42 2.21
C ARG A 122 4.78 -12.37 1.38
N MET A 123 4.37 -11.92 0.21
CA MET A 123 3.71 -12.78 -0.76
C MET A 123 4.65 -13.89 -1.23
N ARG A 124 4.13 -15.10 -1.37
CA ARG A 124 4.87 -16.25 -1.93
C ARG A 124 4.72 -16.27 -3.45
N ASP A 125 5.73 -16.79 -4.15
CA ASP A 125 5.79 -16.85 -5.61
C ASP A 125 4.53 -17.48 -6.22
N GLY A 126 3.84 -16.75 -7.10
CA GLY A 126 2.71 -17.23 -7.86
C GLY A 126 1.45 -17.59 -7.07
N SER A 127 1.38 -17.23 -5.79
CA SER A 127 0.32 -17.60 -4.88
C SER A 127 -0.31 -16.36 -4.23
N LEU A 128 -1.62 -16.40 -4.00
CA LEU A 128 -2.31 -15.45 -3.12
C LEU A 128 -1.91 -15.63 -1.65
N HIS A 129 -1.23 -16.75 -1.34
CA HIS A 129 -0.72 -17.07 -0.02
C HIS A 129 0.61 -16.36 0.21
N GLY A 130 0.69 -15.61 1.29
CA GLY A 130 1.94 -15.06 1.80
C GLY A 130 2.41 -15.83 3.03
N MET A 131 3.54 -15.42 3.55
CA MET A 131 4.10 -15.93 4.79
C MET A 131 4.82 -14.83 5.55
N PHE A 132 4.88 -14.97 6.86
CA PHE A 132 5.78 -14.15 7.67
C PHE A 132 7.21 -14.66 7.52
N VAL A 133 8.10 -13.77 7.13
CA VAL A 133 9.51 -14.10 6.85
C VAL A 133 10.39 -13.31 7.79
N ARG A 134 11.37 -13.98 8.38
CA ARG A 134 12.42 -13.33 9.17
C ARG A 134 13.13 -12.26 8.33
N THR A 135 13.09 -11.03 8.79
CA THR A 135 13.62 -9.86 8.10
C THR A 135 14.43 -9.01 9.07
N GLY A 136 15.59 -8.55 8.65
CA GLY A 136 16.38 -7.60 9.45
C GLY A 136 15.62 -6.28 9.62
N VAL A 137 15.60 -5.71 10.83
CA VAL A 137 14.86 -4.49 11.16
C VAL A 137 15.20 -3.30 10.25
N GLY A 138 16.45 -3.19 9.78
CA GLY A 138 16.83 -2.14 8.81
C GLY A 138 16.19 -2.26 7.41
N LYS A 139 15.41 -3.33 7.16
CA LYS A 139 14.67 -3.55 5.90
C LYS A 139 13.16 -3.74 6.12
N ALA A 140 12.75 -3.96 7.36
CA ALA A 140 11.34 -4.21 7.70
C ALA A 140 10.57 -2.90 7.64
N GLY A 141 9.46 -2.88 6.89
CA GLY A 141 8.63 -1.70 6.73
C GLY A 141 9.35 -0.48 6.14
N ALA A 142 10.45 -0.68 5.41
CA ALA A 142 11.24 0.41 4.83
C ALA A 142 10.93 0.60 3.34
N LEU A 143 10.69 1.85 2.94
CA LEU A 143 10.44 2.26 1.55
C LEU A 143 11.23 3.54 1.20
N PRO A 144 11.57 3.75 -0.09
CA PRO A 144 12.21 4.98 -0.54
C PRO A 144 11.16 6.10 -0.72
N VAL A 145 10.81 6.77 0.36
CA VAL A 145 9.72 7.77 0.42
C VAL A 145 10.24 9.18 0.24
N PHE A 146 11.12 9.63 1.12
CA PHE A 146 11.67 10.98 1.16
C PHE A 146 13.19 10.99 0.92
N CYS A 147 13.74 12.11 0.51
CA CYS A 147 15.19 12.31 0.61
C CYS A 147 15.58 12.54 2.07
N SER A 148 16.86 12.34 2.41
CA SER A 148 17.34 12.43 3.79
C SER A 148 16.99 13.74 4.50
N GLN A 149 16.99 14.86 3.77
CA GLN A 149 16.59 16.14 4.33
C GLN A 149 15.12 16.14 4.73
N HIS A 150 14.21 15.81 3.79
CA HIS A 150 12.78 15.88 4.06
C HIS A 150 12.31 14.80 5.05
N ASP A 151 12.96 13.65 5.11
CA ASP A 151 12.68 12.64 6.12
C ASP A 151 13.00 13.19 7.51
N ASN A 152 14.18 13.80 7.69
CA ASN A 152 14.57 14.42 8.93
C ASN A 152 13.71 15.64 9.29
N ASP A 153 13.45 16.54 8.34
CA ASP A 153 12.70 17.78 8.60
C ASP A 153 11.26 17.48 9.07
N PHE A 154 10.65 16.43 8.52
CA PHE A 154 9.28 16.07 8.88
C PHE A 154 9.17 15.23 10.15
N PHE A 155 10.02 14.22 10.29
CA PHE A 155 9.74 13.13 11.22
C PHE A 155 10.73 13.03 12.39
N LYS A 156 11.73 13.91 12.47
CA LYS A 156 12.72 13.90 13.57
C LYS A 156 12.06 13.87 14.94
N GLY A 157 10.98 14.66 15.15
CA GLY A 157 10.27 14.71 16.43
C GLY A 157 9.53 13.42 16.76
N VAL A 158 8.97 12.76 15.75
CA VAL A 158 8.26 11.47 15.91
C VAL A 158 9.26 10.31 15.99
N ASP A 159 10.33 10.36 15.19
CA ASP A 159 11.31 9.29 15.12
C ASP A 159 12.13 9.15 16.41
N GLN A 160 12.21 10.20 17.20
CA GLN A 160 12.81 10.16 18.52
C GLN A 160 11.85 9.67 19.59
N LEU A 161 10.53 9.53 19.30
CA LEU A 161 9.43 9.27 20.26
C LEU A 161 9.56 10.09 21.56
N SER A 162 10.26 11.19 21.52
CA SER A 162 10.37 12.14 22.61
C SER A 162 9.13 13.04 22.72
N GLY A 163 8.24 12.95 21.72
CA GLY A 163 7.01 13.72 21.65
C GLY A 163 5.88 13.07 22.45
N ASP A 164 5.07 13.90 23.07
CA ASP A 164 3.81 13.49 23.67
C ASP A 164 2.88 12.92 22.57
N LEU A 165 2.61 11.62 22.62
CA LEU A 165 1.69 10.94 21.71
C LEU A 165 0.26 11.50 21.79
N ALA A 166 -0.07 12.24 22.84
CA ALA A 166 -1.34 12.95 22.98
C ALA A 166 -1.37 14.27 22.22
N SER A 167 -0.22 14.82 21.80
CA SER A 167 -0.19 16.08 21.06
C SER A 167 -0.75 15.94 19.65
N SER A 168 -1.55 16.90 19.19
CA SER A 168 -2.10 16.95 17.84
C SER A 168 -0.98 16.88 16.79
N GLN A 169 0.16 17.53 17.03
CA GLN A 169 1.30 17.51 16.12
C GLN A 169 1.88 16.10 15.95
N CYS A 170 2.09 15.36 17.05
CA CYS A 170 2.63 14.00 16.97
C CYS A 170 1.67 13.06 16.21
N ARG A 171 0.37 13.12 16.52
CA ARG A 171 -0.67 12.35 15.85
C ARG A 171 -0.75 12.68 14.36
N PHE A 172 -0.67 13.97 14.03
CA PHE A 172 -0.63 14.43 12.64
C PHE A 172 0.57 13.84 11.88
N LEU A 173 1.76 13.92 12.44
CA LEU A 173 2.98 13.42 11.79
C LEU A 173 2.97 11.91 11.60
N LEU A 174 2.43 11.14 12.56
CA LEU A 174 2.22 9.69 12.40
C LEU A 174 1.27 9.40 11.24
N SER A 175 0.16 10.15 11.14
CA SER A 175 -0.81 10.00 10.06
C SER A 175 -0.22 10.39 8.71
N LEU A 176 0.50 11.52 8.62
CA LEU A 176 1.19 11.96 7.42
C LEU A 176 2.22 10.92 6.95
N LYS A 177 2.97 10.32 7.88
CA LYS A 177 3.94 9.27 7.57
C LYS A 177 3.26 8.04 6.96
N ALA A 178 2.17 7.58 7.57
CA ALA A 178 1.39 6.45 7.05
C ALA A 178 0.83 6.74 5.65
N VAL A 179 0.27 7.94 5.42
CA VAL A 179 -0.23 8.36 4.11
C VAL A 179 0.89 8.38 3.06
N ALA A 180 2.06 8.91 3.41
CA ALA A 180 3.22 8.97 2.51
C ALA A 180 3.71 7.57 2.11
N PHE A 181 3.77 6.64 3.07
CA PHE A 181 4.15 5.25 2.81
C PHE A 181 3.12 4.53 1.95
N ALA A 182 1.83 4.70 2.25
CA ALA A 182 0.76 4.14 1.45
C ALA A 182 0.81 4.68 0.00
N LEU A 183 1.02 5.98 -0.19
CA LEU A 183 1.18 6.57 -1.52
C LEU A 183 2.35 5.95 -2.26
N ARG A 184 3.50 5.84 -1.61
CA ARG A 184 4.69 5.23 -2.22
C ARG A 184 4.45 3.76 -2.58
N GLY A 185 3.78 3.01 -1.72
CA GLY A 185 3.38 1.62 -1.97
C GLY A 185 2.47 1.51 -3.20
N VAL A 186 1.43 2.32 -3.29
CA VAL A 186 0.49 2.34 -4.44
C VAL A 186 1.20 2.76 -5.73
N GLN A 187 2.11 3.75 -5.69
CA GLN A 187 2.93 4.13 -6.85
C GLN A 187 3.77 2.95 -7.37
N GLY A 188 4.40 2.22 -6.44
CA GLY A 188 5.20 1.05 -6.77
C GLY A 188 4.35 -0.06 -7.40
N LEU A 189 3.21 -0.38 -6.80
CA LEU A 189 2.28 -1.40 -7.30
C LEU A 189 1.71 -1.03 -8.66
N LEU A 190 1.20 0.18 -8.85
CA LEU A 190 0.65 0.63 -10.13
C LEU A 190 1.69 0.52 -11.26
N GLY A 191 2.94 0.90 -10.98
CA GLY A 191 4.04 0.78 -11.95
C GLY A 191 4.34 -0.67 -12.34
N ILE A 192 4.18 -1.63 -11.42
CA ILE A 192 4.40 -3.05 -11.70
C ILE A 192 3.20 -3.66 -12.37
N ASP A 193 2.00 -3.43 -11.85
CA ASP A 193 0.77 -3.99 -12.40
C ASP A 193 0.63 -3.62 -13.87
N PHE A 194 0.98 -2.37 -14.19
CA PHE A 194 1.08 -1.93 -15.58
C PHE A 194 2.08 -2.78 -16.40
N GLN A 195 3.27 -3.07 -15.86
CA GLN A 195 4.28 -3.88 -16.55
C GLN A 195 3.84 -5.34 -16.67
N VAL A 196 3.21 -5.90 -15.63
CA VAL A 196 2.70 -7.28 -15.63
C VAL A 196 1.62 -7.46 -16.70
N GLU A 197 0.66 -6.57 -16.74
CA GLU A 197 -0.40 -6.62 -17.77
C GLU A 197 0.16 -6.42 -19.17
N LEU A 198 1.15 -5.54 -19.33
CA LEU A 198 1.84 -5.34 -20.61
C LEU A 198 2.56 -6.60 -21.09
N PHE A 199 3.18 -7.37 -20.19
CA PHE A 199 3.96 -8.56 -20.55
C PHE A 199 3.15 -9.85 -20.60
N LYS A 200 1.98 -9.89 -20.03
CA LYS A 200 1.10 -11.06 -19.99
C LYS A 200 0.88 -11.71 -21.37
N PRO A 201 0.58 -10.97 -22.45
CA PRO A 201 0.46 -11.54 -23.78
C PRO A 201 1.72 -12.28 -24.25
N PHE A 202 2.90 -11.73 -23.94
CA PHE A 202 4.18 -12.30 -24.36
C PHE A 202 4.62 -13.50 -23.52
N LEU A 203 4.16 -13.58 -22.26
CA LEU A 203 4.43 -14.73 -21.40
C LEU A 203 3.63 -15.96 -21.85
N ILE A 204 2.41 -15.74 -22.34
CA ILE A 204 1.48 -16.80 -22.75
C ILE A 204 1.77 -17.24 -24.20
N ALA A 205 2.22 -16.34 -25.08
CA ALA A 205 2.37 -16.57 -26.52
C ALA A 205 3.35 -17.67 -26.93
N ASP A 206 4.31 -18.07 -26.09
CA ASP A 206 5.32 -19.09 -26.42
C ASP A 206 4.81 -20.54 -26.47
N ASN A 207 3.56 -20.78 -26.14
CA ASN A 207 2.95 -22.10 -26.31
C ASN A 207 2.18 -22.24 -27.64
N LEU A 208 2.21 -21.20 -28.44
CA LEU A 208 1.45 -21.10 -29.67
C LEU A 208 2.43 -21.06 -30.86
N GLY A 209 2.64 -22.20 -31.46
CA GLY A 209 3.27 -22.22 -32.77
C GLY A 209 2.55 -21.25 -33.70
N ASP A 210 3.29 -20.40 -34.39
CA ASP A 210 2.97 -19.52 -35.53
C ASP A 210 1.67 -18.68 -35.54
N SER A 211 0.77 -18.83 -34.61
CA SER A 211 -0.36 -17.93 -34.42
C SER A 211 -0.01 -16.85 -33.41
N GLY A 212 0.09 -15.62 -33.85
CA GLY A 212 0.40 -14.46 -33.04
C GLY A 212 -0.47 -14.34 -31.78
N PRO A 213 -0.15 -13.45 -30.83
CA PRO A 213 -0.79 -13.34 -29.51
C PRO A 213 -2.29 -13.13 -29.66
N SER A 214 -3.03 -14.24 -29.74
CA SER A 214 -4.47 -14.23 -29.80
C SER A 214 -4.97 -13.74 -28.43
N HIS A 215 -5.56 -12.56 -28.44
CA HIS A 215 -6.51 -12.02 -27.43
C HIS A 215 -6.26 -12.38 -25.95
N VAL A 216 -5.09 -12.02 -25.42
CA VAL A 216 -4.93 -11.98 -23.97
C VAL A 216 -5.60 -10.70 -23.48
N GLU A 217 -6.71 -10.87 -22.81
CA GLU A 217 -7.47 -9.77 -22.22
C GLU A 217 -6.64 -9.09 -21.12
N ILE A 218 -6.38 -7.81 -21.33
CA ILE A 218 -5.74 -6.98 -20.32
C ILE A 218 -6.81 -6.58 -19.31
N ASP A 219 -6.55 -6.81 -18.03
CA ASP A 219 -7.49 -6.42 -16.98
C ASP A 219 -7.44 -4.89 -16.75
N ILE A 220 -8.04 -4.16 -17.70
CA ILE A 220 -8.15 -2.70 -17.64
C ILE A 220 -8.94 -2.26 -16.41
N SER A 221 -9.92 -3.04 -15.98
CA SER A 221 -10.73 -2.74 -14.79
C SER A 221 -9.87 -2.73 -13.53
N TYR A 222 -9.00 -3.73 -13.37
CA TYR A 222 -8.06 -3.79 -12.25
C TYR A 222 -7.08 -2.60 -12.26
N LEU A 223 -6.47 -2.30 -13.41
CA LEU A 223 -5.56 -1.17 -13.54
C LEU A 223 -6.25 0.17 -13.26
N HIS A 224 -7.51 0.31 -13.69
CA HIS A 224 -8.31 1.49 -13.39
C HIS A 224 -8.53 1.66 -11.88
N GLN A 225 -8.86 0.59 -11.16
CA GLN A 225 -9.04 0.63 -9.72
C GLN A 225 -7.74 1.01 -8.98
N GLN A 226 -6.60 0.44 -9.38
CA GLN A 226 -5.30 0.82 -8.82
C GLN A 226 -4.98 2.30 -9.10
N TYR A 227 -5.33 2.79 -10.27
CA TYR A 227 -5.17 4.20 -10.61
C TYR A 227 -6.07 5.11 -9.75
N VAL A 228 -7.33 4.75 -9.56
CA VAL A 228 -8.26 5.51 -8.68
C VAL A 228 -7.71 5.54 -7.24
N ARG A 229 -7.24 4.42 -6.73
CA ARG A 229 -6.58 4.35 -5.42
C ARG A 229 -5.37 5.28 -5.35
N PHE A 230 -4.54 5.28 -6.37
CA PHE A 230 -3.40 6.20 -6.47
C PHE A 230 -3.82 7.66 -6.42
N VAL A 231 -4.82 8.07 -7.21
CA VAL A 231 -5.30 9.47 -7.26
C VAL A 231 -5.88 9.91 -5.91
N ILE A 232 -6.65 9.05 -5.25
CA ILE A 232 -7.23 9.35 -3.93
C ILE A 232 -6.11 9.52 -2.89
N THR A 233 -5.16 8.59 -2.85
CA THR A 233 -4.06 8.62 -1.89
C THR A 233 -3.14 9.82 -2.12
N GLU A 234 -2.89 10.18 -3.38
CA GLU A 234 -2.10 11.35 -3.75
C GLU A 234 -2.77 12.66 -3.30
N ARG A 235 -4.07 12.80 -3.52
CA ARG A 235 -4.84 13.95 -3.04
C ARG A 235 -4.80 14.08 -1.51
N LEU A 236 -4.95 12.97 -0.81
CA LEU A 236 -4.85 12.94 0.65
C LEU A 236 -3.45 13.38 1.09
N PHE A 237 -2.40 12.86 0.45
CA PHE A 237 -1.02 13.26 0.75
C PHE A 237 -0.79 14.75 0.47
N ALA A 238 -1.19 15.27 -0.69
CA ALA A 238 -1.00 16.67 -1.05
C ALA A 238 -1.67 17.61 -0.04
N ARG A 239 -2.91 17.34 0.37
CA ARG A 239 -3.63 18.10 1.40
C ARG A 239 -2.97 17.99 2.77
N SER A 240 -2.47 16.81 3.13
CA SER A 240 -1.75 16.62 4.39
C SER A 240 -0.43 17.42 4.41
N VAL A 241 0.29 17.49 3.29
CA VAL A 241 1.50 18.33 3.19
C VAL A 241 1.14 19.82 3.26
N GLU A 242 0.06 20.24 2.63
CA GLU A 242 -0.43 21.64 2.75
C GLU A 242 -0.80 21.98 4.20
N ALA A 243 -1.48 21.09 4.90
CA ALA A 243 -1.79 21.23 6.32
C ALA A 243 -0.50 21.32 7.17
N PHE A 244 0.49 20.47 6.89
CA PHE A 244 1.80 20.52 7.54
C PHE A 244 2.48 21.89 7.33
N GLN A 245 2.53 22.40 6.10
CA GLN A 245 3.15 23.69 5.79
C GLN A 245 2.47 24.86 6.49
N ARG A 246 1.18 24.75 6.81
CA ARG A 246 0.39 25.74 7.55
C ARG A 246 0.38 25.48 9.06
N SER A 247 1.08 24.47 9.56
CA SER A 247 1.04 24.01 10.95
C SER A 247 -0.39 23.71 11.45
N ASN A 248 -1.26 23.26 10.54
CA ASN A 248 -2.63 22.84 10.85
C ASN A 248 -2.63 21.38 11.32
N TRP A 249 -2.35 21.20 12.61
CA TRP A 249 -2.26 19.88 13.24
C TRP A 249 -3.63 19.21 13.45
N ASP A 250 -4.71 19.95 13.33
CA ASP A 250 -6.10 19.49 13.47
C ASP A 250 -6.75 19.13 12.13
N TYR A 251 -5.95 19.02 11.04
CA TYR A 251 -6.42 18.54 9.74
C TYR A 251 -7.03 17.14 9.78
N PHE A 252 -6.57 16.29 10.69
CA PHE A 252 -7.20 15.01 10.97
C PHE A 252 -8.02 15.08 12.25
N SER A 253 -9.19 14.42 12.25
CA SER A 253 -9.88 14.03 13.47
C SER A 253 -9.33 12.71 13.97
N TYR A 254 -9.10 12.61 15.25
CA TYR A 254 -8.38 11.48 15.85
C TYR A 254 -9.26 10.74 16.85
N TYR A 255 -9.13 9.44 16.86
CA TYR A 255 -9.46 8.58 17.97
C TYR A 255 -8.21 7.78 18.35
N GLY A 256 -7.85 7.78 19.61
CA GLY A 256 -6.67 7.07 20.10
C GLY A 256 -6.95 6.35 21.41
N ARG A 257 -6.55 5.09 21.50
CA ARG A 257 -6.66 4.26 22.69
C ARG A 257 -5.38 3.48 22.95
N ALA A 258 -5.00 3.35 24.21
CA ALA A 258 -3.90 2.51 24.64
C ALA A 258 -4.44 1.40 25.56
N ILE A 259 -4.04 0.16 25.28
CA ILE A 259 -4.37 -1.00 26.10
C ILE A 259 -3.09 -1.68 26.59
N ASP A 260 -3.13 -2.31 27.77
CA ASP A 260 -2.01 -3.07 28.28
C ASP A 260 -1.68 -4.24 27.33
N TYR A 261 -0.41 -4.35 26.94
CA TYR A 261 0.02 -5.36 25.97
C TYR A 261 1.47 -5.73 26.18
N GLN A 262 1.73 -7.02 26.40
CA GLN A 262 3.07 -7.52 26.70
C GLN A 262 3.89 -7.89 25.45
N GLY A 263 3.28 -7.84 24.28
CA GLY A 263 3.95 -8.15 23.02
C GLY A 263 4.57 -6.94 22.34
N HIS A 264 5.11 -7.18 21.14
CA HIS A 264 5.55 -6.13 20.23
C HIS A 264 4.82 -6.28 18.89
N LEU A 265 4.17 -5.21 18.46
CA LEU A 265 3.42 -5.16 17.23
C LEU A 265 3.48 -3.76 16.65
N PHE A 266 3.77 -3.65 15.36
CA PHE A 266 3.81 -2.39 14.64
C PHE A 266 3.09 -2.51 13.32
N PHE A 267 2.24 -1.54 13.04
CA PHE A 267 1.43 -1.48 11.83
C PHE A 267 1.06 -0.03 11.53
N ALA A 268 1.03 0.35 10.27
CA ALA A 268 0.32 1.52 9.82
C ALA A 268 -0.08 1.36 8.35
N ASP A 269 -1.32 1.71 8.02
CA ASP A 269 -1.85 1.64 6.66
C ASP A 269 -3.09 2.54 6.50
N LEU A 270 -3.53 2.70 5.27
CA LEU A 270 -4.81 3.29 4.91
C LEU A 270 -5.88 2.20 4.86
N MET A 271 -7.04 2.51 5.39
CA MET A 271 -8.18 1.60 5.43
C MET A 271 -9.47 2.30 5.01
N ASN A 272 -10.38 1.53 4.47
CA ASN A 272 -11.69 2.01 4.03
C ASN A 272 -12.79 1.11 4.60
N PRO A 273 -13.16 1.26 5.88
CA PRO A 273 -14.25 0.50 6.45
C PRO A 273 -15.54 0.74 5.66
N SER A 274 -16.26 -0.31 5.38
CA SER A 274 -17.55 -0.23 4.68
C SER A 274 -18.71 0.04 5.63
N HIS A 275 -18.56 -0.36 6.88
CA HIS A 275 -19.58 -0.26 7.91
C HIS A 275 -18.99 0.22 9.24
N ASP A 276 -19.81 0.88 10.05
CA ASP A 276 -19.50 1.15 11.45
C ASP A 276 -19.71 -0.09 12.35
N LEU A 277 -19.55 0.05 13.66
CA LEU A 277 -19.70 -1.08 14.59
C LEU A 277 -21.16 -1.53 14.78
N GLU A 278 -22.13 -0.75 14.34
CA GLU A 278 -23.55 -1.08 14.32
C GLU A 278 -24.03 -1.59 12.95
N ARG A 279 -23.10 -1.78 12.00
CA ARG A 279 -23.34 -2.22 10.63
C ARG A 279 -24.05 -1.22 9.74
N HIS A 280 -24.07 0.05 10.09
CA HIS A 280 -24.50 1.09 9.17
C HIS A 280 -23.40 1.33 8.14
N ARG A 281 -23.79 1.55 6.90
CA ARG A 281 -22.84 1.88 5.83
C ARG A 281 -22.20 3.25 6.10
N VAL A 282 -20.89 3.28 6.23
CA VAL A 282 -20.12 4.53 6.38
C VAL A 282 -19.54 5.00 5.05
N ASN A 283 -19.41 4.11 4.08
CA ASN A 283 -18.77 4.38 2.79
C ASN A 283 -19.75 4.08 1.64
N THR A 284 -20.59 5.07 1.29
CA THR A 284 -21.68 4.92 0.30
C THR A 284 -21.35 5.52 -1.07
N GLY A 285 -20.21 6.19 -1.22
CA GLY A 285 -19.83 6.89 -2.46
C GLY A 285 -18.97 6.06 -3.41
N PRO A 286 -18.85 6.47 -4.67
CA PRO A 286 -17.96 5.84 -5.64
C PRO A 286 -16.47 6.08 -5.32
N THR A 287 -16.18 7.06 -4.46
CA THR A 287 -14.83 7.35 -3.96
C THR A 287 -14.71 6.81 -2.54
N ALA A 288 -13.83 5.85 -2.35
CA ALA A 288 -13.54 5.31 -1.03
C ALA A 288 -13.03 6.43 -0.10
N ILE A 289 -13.72 6.64 1.01
CA ILE A 289 -13.27 7.52 2.07
C ILE A 289 -12.15 6.80 2.81
N THR A 290 -11.03 7.46 3.01
CA THR A 290 -9.83 6.85 3.55
C THR A 290 -9.61 7.26 4.99
N MET A 291 -9.47 6.27 5.85
CA MET A 291 -9.03 6.42 7.25
C MET A 291 -7.58 5.95 7.36
N VAL A 292 -6.80 6.61 8.17
CA VAL A 292 -5.45 6.16 8.53
C VAL A 292 -5.53 5.37 9.84
N CYS A 293 -4.86 4.24 9.91
CA CYS A 293 -4.71 3.48 11.14
C CYS A 293 -3.23 3.28 11.44
N SER A 294 -2.82 3.61 12.65
CA SER A 294 -1.46 3.35 13.16
C SER A 294 -1.56 2.59 14.48
N ILE A 295 -0.85 1.47 14.57
CA ILE A 295 -0.82 0.61 15.75
C ILE A 295 0.64 0.35 16.09
N PHE A 296 1.04 0.60 17.32
CA PHE A 296 2.42 0.37 17.74
C PHE A 296 2.51 0.12 19.26
N THR A 297 3.49 -0.67 19.64
CA THR A 297 3.77 -0.96 21.04
C THR A 297 4.81 0.01 21.59
N LEU A 298 4.48 0.67 22.69
CA LEU A 298 5.38 1.51 23.45
C LEU A 298 5.07 1.35 24.95
N GLU A 299 6.10 1.22 25.79
CA GLU A 299 5.98 1.13 27.25
C GLU A 299 4.97 0.07 27.75
N ARG A 300 4.99 -1.11 27.13
CA ARG A 300 4.08 -2.23 27.42
C ARG A 300 2.60 -1.92 27.17
N LYS A 301 2.32 -0.92 26.33
CA LYS A 301 0.98 -0.61 25.86
C LYS A 301 0.92 -0.71 24.34
N LEU A 302 -0.18 -1.20 23.83
CA LEU A 302 -0.53 -1.13 22.42
C LEU A 302 -1.31 0.16 22.20
N HIS A 303 -0.68 1.09 21.50
CA HIS A 303 -1.31 2.33 21.07
C HIS A 303 -1.95 2.12 19.72
N VAL A 304 -3.23 2.45 19.62
CA VAL A 304 -4.01 2.41 18.39
C VAL A 304 -4.51 3.81 18.10
N LEU A 305 -4.20 4.31 16.92
CA LEU A 305 -4.61 5.62 16.45
C LEU A 305 -5.39 5.47 15.13
N PHE A 306 -6.63 5.90 15.12
CA PHE A 306 -7.42 6.10 13.92
C PHE A 306 -7.48 7.59 13.60
N SER A 307 -7.29 7.94 12.33
CA SER A 307 -7.26 9.33 11.89
C SER A 307 -8.08 9.49 10.61
N CYS A 308 -9.01 10.43 10.62
CA CYS A 308 -9.86 10.76 9.47
C CYS A 308 -9.55 12.17 8.99
N PRO A 309 -9.25 12.39 7.70
CA PRO A 309 -9.00 13.72 7.19
C PRO A 309 -10.25 14.60 7.27
N ASP A 310 -10.06 15.89 7.53
CA ASP A 310 -11.15 16.88 7.61
C ASP A 310 -11.48 17.43 6.20
N ASP A 311 -11.86 16.53 5.30
CA ASP A 311 -12.18 16.86 3.89
C ASP A 311 -13.58 16.40 3.47
N GLY A 312 -14.52 16.31 4.42
CA GLY A 312 -15.84 15.69 4.24
C GLY A 312 -15.88 14.20 4.62
N SER A 313 -14.72 13.55 4.79
CA SER A 313 -14.63 12.17 5.30
C SER A 313 -14.99 12.09 6.79
N LYS A 314 -14.72 13.17 7.52
CA LYS A 314 -14.97 13.28 8.95
C LYS A 314 -16.40 12.93 9.32
N GLN A 315 -17.38 13.48 8.61
CA GLN A 315 -18.81 13.22 8.89
C GLN A 315 -19.17 11.74 8.70
N SER A 316 -18.59 11.09 7.68
CA SER A 316 -18.87 9.69 7.39
C SER A 316 -18.32 8.73 8.45
N TYR A 317 -17.23 9.11 9.14
CA TYR A 317 -16.60 8.29 10.17
C TYR A 317 -16.85 8.79 11.60
N ALA A 318 -17.55 9.90 11.79
CA ALA A 318 -17.82 10.45 13.12
C ALA A 318 -18.46 9.42 14.05
N ASN A 319 -19.53 8.76 13.58
CA ASN A 319 -20.22 7.72 14.35
C ASN A 319 -19.27 6.52 14.66
N LEU A 320 -18.46 6.10 13.69
CA LEU A 320 -17.51 5.02 13.92
C LEU A 320 -16.48 5.39 14.99
N LEU A 321 -15.94 6.61 14.96
CA LEU A 321 -14.97 7.07 15.97
C LEU A 321 -15.62 7.16 17.35
N GLU A 322 -16.86 7.64 17.44
CA GLU A 322 -17.65 7.69 18.67
C GLU A 322 -17.94 6.27 19.21
N GLN A 323 -18.34 5.35 18.34
CA GLN A 323 -18.57 3.95 18.72
C GLN A 323 -17.28 3.27 19.21
N LEU A 324 -16.12 3.59 18.64
CA LEU A 324 -14.82 3.10 19.09
C LEU A 324 -14.47 3.65 20.49
N ASP A 325 -14.86 4.89 20.77
CA ASP A 325 -14.65 5.51 22.09
C ASP A 325 -15.44 4.81 23.19
N HIS A 326 -16.66 4.37 22.88
CA HIS A 326 -17.55 3.69 23.82
C HIS A 326 -17.40 2.15 23.80
N ALA A 327 -16.60 1.60 22.90
CA ALA A 327 -16.39 0.16 22.80
C ALA A 327 -15.68 -0.41 24.05
N ASP A 328 -16.16 -1.53 24.57
CA ASP A 328 -15.42 -2.29 25.57
C ASP A 328 -14.10 -2.86 25.01
N ASP A 329 -13.21 -3.32 25.88
CA ASP A 329 -11.90 -3.83 25.46
C ASP A 329 -12.01 -5.01 24.51
N ARG A 330 -12.96 -5.91 24.71
CA ARG A 330 -13.19 -7.08 23.86
C ARG A 330 -13.58 -6.67 22.45
N THR A 331 -14.53 -5.77 22.31
CA THR A 331 -14.99 -5.23 21.02
C THR A 331 -13.85 -4.48 20.34
N PHE A 332 -13.13 -3.65 21.07
CA PHE A 332 -12.00 -2.89 20.55
C PHE A 332 -10.88 -3.81 20.02
N ILE A 333 -10.51 -4.85 20.78
CA ILE A 333 -9.50 -5.84 20.36
C ILE A 333 -9.96 -6.60 19.12
N ALA A 334 -11.24 -6.94 19.01
CA ALA A 334 -11.79 -7.56 17.81
C ALA A 334 -11.63 -6.65 16.59
N VAL A 335 -11.91 -5.36 16.72
CA VAL A 335 -11.69 -4.36 15.66
C VAL A 335 -10.22 -4.30 15.28
N VAL A 336 -9.31 -4.23 16.24
CA VAL A 336 -7.85 -4.21 15.98
C VAL A 336 -7.40 -5.45 15.21
N ASN A 337 -7.83 -6.64 15.65
CA ASN A 337 -7.49 -7.89 14.96
C ASN A 337 -8.05 -7.94 13.53
N ASN A 338 -9.25 -7.43 13.32
CA ASN A 338 -9.84 -7.30 11.98
C ASN A 338 -9.00 -6.35 11.11
N VAL A 339 -8.64 -5.15 11.61
CA VAL A 339 -7.77 -4.22 10.89
C VAL A 339 -6.49 -4.91 10.45
N LEU A 340 -5.79 -5.57 11.36
CA LEU A 340 -4.51 -6.25 11.09
C LEU A 340 -4.66 -7.43 10.10
N THR A 341 -5.82 -8.07 10.07
CA THR A 341 -6.10 -9.17 9.15
C THR A 341 -6.43 -8.68 7.74
N PHE A 342 -7.26 -7.65 7.64
CA PHE A 342 -7.82 -7.18 6.37
C PHE A 342 -6.95 -6.16 5.64
N ALA A 343 -6.12 -5.41 6.34
CA ALA A 343 -5.27 -4.39 5.75
C ALA A 343 -4.35 -4.96 4.65
N ALA A 344 -4.01 -4.11 3.69
CA ALA A 344 -3.14 -4.47 2.57
C ALA A 344 -1.75 -4.87 3.06
N ASP A 345 -1.18 -4.08 3.96
CA ASP A 345 0.05 -4.43 4.66
C ASP A 345 -0.27 -5.24 5.92
N LYS A 346 0.70 -5.98 6.42
CA LYS A 346 0.56 -6.81 7.61
C LYS A 346 1.47 -6.30 8.72
N PRO A 347 1.12 -6.57 10.00
CA PRO A 347 1.93 -6.08 11.10
C PRO A 347 3.34 -6.67 11.08
N LEU A 348 4.31 -5.90 11.57
CA LEU A 348 5.61 -6.42 11.98
C LEU A 348 5.47 -7.08 13.36
N LEU A 349 5.96 -8.31 13.47
CA LEU A 349 5.81 -9.14 14.67
C LEU A 349 7.16 -9.59 15.22
N PRO A 350 7.25 -9.95 16.51
CA PRO A 350 8.45 -10.55 17.07
C PRO A 350 8.83 -11.85 16.33
N GLU A 351 10.13 -12.09 16.20
CA GLU A 351 10.66 -13.31 15.58
C GLU A 351 10.16 -14.59 16.29
N THR A 352 9.91 -14.50 17.57
CA THR A 352 9.41 -15.61 18.40
C THR A 352 7.92 -15.89 18.22
N ARG A 353 7.18 -15.03 17.49
CA ARG A 353 5.74 -15.23 17.26
C ARG A 353 5.50 -16.40 16.31
N LEU A 354 4.81 -17.43 16.80
CA LEU A 354 4.33 -18.51 15.95
C LEU A 354 3.03 -18.08 15.24
N ILE A 355 3.02 -18.19 13.92
CA ILE A 355 1.83 -17.98 13.09
C ILE A 355 1.39 -19.34 12.57
N ALA A 356 0.19 -19.74 12.95
CA ALA A 356 -0.37 -21.00 12.53
C ALA A 356 -0.69 -21.01 11.02
N ASP A 357 -0.60 -22.17 10.38
CA ASP A 357 -0.97 -22.32 8.96
C ASP A 357 -2.43 -21.94 8.69
N GLU A 358 -3.30 -22.11 9.68
CA GLU A 358 -4.69 -21.69 9.58
C GLU A 358 -4.80 -20.17 9.50
N ASP A 359 -4.01 -19.42 10.28
CA ASP A 359 -3.98 -17.95 10.23
C ASP A 359 -3.47 -17.47 8.88
N LEU A 360 -2.44 -18.11 8.31
CA LEU A 360 -1.97 -17.81 6.97
C LEU A 360 -3.07 -18.06 5.91
N ARG A 361 -3.85 -19.14 6.07
CA ARG A 361 -5.00 -19.41 5.21
C ARG A 361 -6.12 -18.39 5.37
N ARG A 362 -6.39 -17.90 6.59
CA ARG A 362 -7.35 -16.82 6.85
C ARG A 362 -6.93 -15.54 6.14
N ILE A 363 -5.68 -15.12 6.30
CA ILE A 363 -5.12 -13.95 5.59
C ILE A 363 -5.26 -14.10 4.07
N ALA A 364 -4.97 -15.29 3.54
CA ALA A 364 -5.09 -15.55 2.10
C ALA A 364 -6.53 -15.45 1.61
N ARG A 365 -7.51 -16.04 2.32
CA ARG A 365 -8.94 -15.90 1.98
C ARG A 365 -9.40 -14.47 1.97
N GLN A 366 -8.97 -13.66 2.94
CA GLN A 366 -9.34 -12.24 3.00
C GLN A 366 -8.74 -11.44 1.84
N ARG A 367 -7.49 -11.72 1.46
CA ARG A 367 -6.89 -11.10 0.27
C ARG A 367 -7.62 -11.48 -1.02
N GLU A 368 -8.04 -12.73 -1.14
CA GLU A 368 -8.83 -13.18 -2.28
C GLU A 368 -10.19 -12.49 -2.31
N LYS A 369 -10.87 -12.37 -1.18
CA LYS A 369 -12.13 -11.63 -1.04
C LYS A 369 -11.94 -10.16 -1.44
N ALA A 370 -10.94 -9.49 -0.91
CA ALA A 370 -10.61 -8.11 -1.26
C ALA A 370 -10.29 -7.95 -2.76
N SER A 371 -9.54 -8.89 -3.35
CA SER A 371 -9.25 -8.89 -4.78
C SER A 371 -10.51 -9.07 -5.65
N ARG A 372 -11.45 -9.92 -5.22
CA ARG A 372 -12.74 -10.10 -5.90
C ARG A 372 -13.59 -8.83 -5.79
N CYS A 373 -13.66 -8.21 -4.62
CA CYS A 373 -14.37 -6.94 -4.43
C CYS A 373 -13.81 -5.83 -5.31
N LEU A 374 -12.49 -5.76 -5.45
CA LEU A 374 -11.85 -4.84 -6.39
C LEU A 374 -12.27 -5.09 -7.84
N LYS A 375 -12.40 -6.35 -8.27
CA LYS A 375 -12.83 -6.71 -9.64
C LYS A 375 -14.29 -6.39 -9.93
N THR A 376 -15.14 -6.45 -8.92
CA THR A 376 -16.60 -6.23 -9.08
C THR A 376 -17.01 -4.79 -8.81
N ALA A 377 -16.06 -3.89 -8.54
CA ALA A 377 -16.32 -2.51 -8.10
C ALA A 377 -17.29 -2.45 -6.90
N SER A 378 -17.45 -3.55 -6.16
CA SER A 378 -18.25 -3.56 -4.95
C SER A 378 -17.43 -2.92 -3.83
N ASN A 379 -18.01 -1.90 -3.19
CA ASN A 379 -17.41 -1.21 -2.04
C ASN A 379 -17.53 -2.03 -0.73
N GLU A 380 -17.77 -3.33 -0.82
CA GLU A 380 -17.78 -4.22 0.34
C GLU A 380 -16.36 -4.49 0.82
N VAL A 381 -15.75 -3.44 1.35
CA VAL A 381 -14.34 -3.55 1.59
C VAL A 381 -14.06 -4.23 2.90
N PHE A 382 -14.85 -3.99 3.96
CA PHE A 382 -14.52 -4.69 5.19
C PHE A 382 -15.42 -4.31 6.38
N ASP A 383 -16.00 -5.30 7.01
CA ASP A 383 -16.73 -5.16 8.27
C ASP A 383 -15.76 -5.28 9.44
N LEU A 384 -15.57 -4.20 10.19
CA LEU A 384 -14.68 -4.16 11.35
C LEU A 384 -15.09 -5.14 12.48
N ARG A 385 -16.33 -5.61 12.47
CA ARG A 385 -16.88 -6.51 13.49
C ARG A 385 -16.96 -7.97 13.07
N ASP A 386 -16.66 -8.30 11.80
CA ASP A 386 -16.73 -9.70 11.37
C ASP A 386 -15.60 -10.52 12.02
N PRO A 387 -15.86 -11.30 13.08
CA PRO A 387 -14.83 -12.05 13.77
C PRO A 387 -14.48 -13.37 13.08
N THR A 388 -15.25 -13.76 12.05
CA THR A 388 -15.23 -15.15 11.53
C THR A 388 -13.92 -15.53 10.87
N ASP A 389 -13.22 -14.53 10.31
CA ASP A 389 -11.96 -14.77 9.60
C ASP A 389 -10.77 -13.95 10.16
N ALA A 390 -10.95 -13.25 11.28
CA ALA A 390 -9.87 -12.45 11.87
C ALA A 390 -8.80 -13.35 12.52
N VAL A 391 -7.55 -12.98 12.29
CA VAL A 391 -6.40 -13.59 12.95
C VAL A 391 -6.19 -12.89 14.31
N GLN A 392 -5.95 -13.68 15.35
CA GLN A 392 -5.73 -13.17 16.70
C GLN A 392 -4.30 -12.65 16.85
N PHE A 393 -4.01 -11.45 16.32
CA PHE A 393 -2.72 -10.79 16.50
C PHE A 393 -2.55 -10.24 17.92
N VAL A 394 -3.65 -9.73 18.49
CA VAL A 394 -3.71 -9.19 19.84
C VAL A 394 -4.56 -10.11 20.71
N VAL A 395 -3.97 -10.62 21.74
CA VAL A 395 -4.62 -11.42 22.78
C VAL A 395 -4.30 -10.72 24.11
N VAL A 396 -5.33 -10.38 24.86
CA VAL A 396 -5.24 -9.75 26.19
C VAL A 396 -5.78 -10.67 27.26
#